data_cc5d1c51ffbdd33b46d1d53fe5823dad
#
_entry.id   cc5d1c51ffbdd33b46d1d53fe5823dad
#
_cell.length_a   1.000
_cell.length_b   1.000
_cell.length_c   1.000
_cell.angle_alpha   90.00
_cell.angle_beta   90.00
_cell.angle_gamma   90.00
#
_symmetry.space_group_name_H-M   'P 1'
#
loop_
_entity.id
_entity.type
_entity.pdbx_description
1 polymer ?
#
loop_
_entity_poly.entity_id
_entity_poly.type
_entity_poly.pdbx_seq_one_letter_code
_entity_poly.pdbx_strand_id
1 'polypeptide(L)' 'MAIAQRTAVELKQLVKVQLENHGIWAYVQVNSCSGNSWVAKVKADPRYLSEYQAVADAIVGDLRQHYALKREQ' A
#
# COMPACT_ATOMS: atom_id res chain seq x y z
N MET A 1 20.53 2.35 6.37
CA MET A 1 20.24 1.74 5.06
C MET A 1 19.40 2.69 4.23
N ALA A 2 19.72 2.78 2.97
CA ALA A 2 18.95 3.66 2.08
C ALA A 2 17.58 3.06 1.77
N ILE A 3 16.55 3.87 1.95
CA ILE A 3 15.18 3.49 1.57
C ILE A 3 15.00 3.83 0.09
N ALA A 4 14.59 2.86 -0.70
CA ALA A 4 14.35 3.08 -2.12
C ALA A 4 13.06 3.88 -2.31
N GLN A 5 13.11 4.86 -3.22
CA GLN A 5 11.92 5.64 -3.56
C GLN A 5 11.18 4.99 -4.73
N ARG A 6 9.86 4.93 -4.61
CA ARG A 6 9.00 4.35 -5.64
C ARG A 6 7.81 5.28 -5.89
N THR A 7 7.33 5.28 -7.12
CA THR A 7 6.13 6.06 -7.47
C THR A 7 4.89 5.44 -6.84
N ALA A 8 3.81 6.21 -6.79
CA ALA A 8 2.53 5.71 -6.28
C ALA A 8 2.06 4.48 -7.06
N VAL A 9 2.26 4.47 -8.38
CA VAL A 9 1.89 3.32 -9.22
C VAL A 9 2.68 2.08 -8.85
N GLU A 10 3.98 2.23 -8.62
CA GLU A 10 4.83 1.11 -8.24
C GLU A 10 4.46 0.58 -6.86
N LEU A 11 4.20 1.46 -5.89
CA LEU A 11 3.78 1.05 -4.55
C LEU A 11 2.41 0.37 -4.57
N LYS A 12 1.49 0.90 -5.36
CA LYS A 12 0.18 0.28 -5.56
C LYS A 12 0.33 -1.16 -6.05
N GLN A 13 1.20 -1.37 -7.03
CA GLN A 13 1.44 -2.69 -7.60
C GLN A 13 2.04 -3.64 -6.57
N LEU A 14 2.98 -3.16 -5.75
CA LEU A 14 3.59 -3.96 -4.70
C LEU A 14 2.55 -4.40 -3.67
N VAL A 15 1.69 -3.47 -3.23
CA VAL A 15 0.62 -3.78 -2.28
C VAL A 15 -0.36 -4.78 -2.89
N LYS A 16 -0.74 -4.55 -4.14
CA LYS A 16 -1.68 -5.42 -4.85
C LYS A 16 -1.16 -6.85 -4.94
N VAL A 17 0.11 -7.03 -5.31
CA VAL A 17 0.72 -8.36 -5.40
C VAL A 17 0.70 -9.06 -4.05
N GLN A 18 1.01 -8.35 -2.98
CA GLN A 18 1.00 -8.92 -1.64
C GLN A 18 -0.42 -9.32 -1.22
N LEU A 19 -1.41 -8.49 -1.53
CA LEU A 19 -2.81 -8.83 -1.25
C LEU A 19 -3.24 -10.08 -2.03
N GLU A 20 -2.86 -10.19 -3.28
CA GLU A 20 -3.16 -11.36 -4.11
C GLU A 20 -2.54 -12.63 -3.52
N ASN A 21 -1.34 -12.52 -2.95
CA ASN A 21 -0.68 -13.63 -2.29
C ASN A 21 -1.45 -14.08 -1.04
N HIS A 22 -2.24 -13.20 -0.45
CA HIS A 22 -3.14 -13.52 0.68
C HIS A 22 -4.53 -13.93 0.20
N GLY A 23 -4.74 -14.06 -1.10
CA GLY A 23 -6.04 -14.40 -1.66
C GLY A 23 -7.03 -13.26 -1.70
N ILE A 24 -6.56 -12.02 -1.62
CA ILE A 24 -7.41 -10.83 -1.61
C ILE A 24 -7.32 -10.14 -2.97
N TRP A 25 -8.46 -10.04 -3.64
CA TRP A 25 -8.60 -9.36 -4.93
C TRP A 25 -9.42 -8.09 -4.71
N ALA A 26 -8.74 -6.98 -4.49
CA ALA A 26 -9.38 -5.73 -4.17
C ALA A 26 -8.67 -4.56 -4.88
N TYR A 27 -9.39 -3.47 -5.02
CA TYR A 27 -8.83 -2.25 -5.58
C TYR A 27 -7.97 -1.57 -4.53
N VAL A 28 -6.81 -1.10 -4.95
CA VAL A 28 -5.86 -0.43 -4.04
C VAL A 28 -5.57 0.97 -4.55
N GLN A 29 -5.55 1.93 -3.63
CA GLN A 29 -5.17 3.31 -3.93
C GLN A 29 -4.08 3.73 -2.96
N VAL A 30 -2.98 4.25 -3.49
CA VAL A 30 -1.87 4.77 -2.67
C VAL A 30 -1.99 6.27 -2.57
N ASN A 31 -1.93 6.78 -1.33
CA ASN A 31 -2.00 8.20 -1.05
C ASN A 31 -0.79 8.62 -0.21
N SER A 32 -0.32 9.84 -0.41
CA SER A 32 0.72 10.40 0.42
C SER A 32 0.16 10.82 1.77
N CYS A 33 0.98 10.63 2.79
CA CYS A 33 0.74 11.14 4.14
C CYS A 33 1.74 12.23 4.47
N SER A 34 1.73 12.71 5.70
CA SER A 34 2.68 13.74 6.16
C SER A 34 4.12 13.30 5.92
N GLY A 35 4.93 14.19 5.38
CA GLY A 35 6.33 13.91 5.07
C GLY A 35 6.47 12.93 3.91
N ASN A 36 7.36 11.96 4.05
CA ASN A 36 7.63 10.94 3.03
C ASN A 36 6.82 9.66 3.26
N SER A 37 5.86 9.71 4.17
CA SER A 37 5.02 8.57 4.48
C SER A 37 3.92 8.40 3.44
N TRP A 38 3.41 7.18 3.35
CA TRP A 38 2.33 6.86 2.43
C TRP A 38 1.43 5.79 3.03
N VAL A 39 0.20 5.73 2.54
CA VAL A 39 -0.78 4.73 2.98
C VAL A 39 -1.46 4.14 1.75
N ALA A 40 -2.00 2.95 1.91
CA ALA A 40 -2.78 2.30 0.88
C ALA A 40 -4.20 2.10 1.38
N LYS A 41 -5.17 2.51 0.57
CA LYS A 41 -6.58 2.29 0.84
C LYS A 41 -7.11 1.19 -0.05
N VAL A 42 -7.86 0.28 0.53
CA VAL A 42 -8.49 -0.82 -0.18
C VAL A 42 -9.95 -0.47 -0.42
N LYS A 43 -10.42 -0.71 -1.63
CA LYS A 43 -11.84 -0.61 -1.96
C LYS A 43 -12.39 -2.02 -2.19
N ALA A 44 -13.32 -2.42 -1.36
CA ALA A 44 -13.91 -3.75 -1.41
C ALA A 44 -15.33 -3.69 -0.85
N ASP A 45 -16.02 -4.83 -0.92
CA ASP A 45 -17.34 -4.95 -0.31
C ASP A 45 -17.25 -4.58 1.17
N PRO A 46 -18.20 -3.76 1.70
CA PRO A 46 -18.19 -3.34 3.11
C PRO A 46 -18.07 -4.51 4.12
N ARG A 47 -18.54 -5.68 3.76
CA ARG A 47 -18.45 -6.86 4.62
C ARG A 47 -17.01 -7.32 4.85
N TYR A 48 -16.12 -7.05 3.90
CA TYR A 48 -14.73 -7.48 3.94
C TYR A 48 -13.75 -6.32 4.07
N LEU A 49 -14.24 -5.09 3.96
CA LEU A 49 -13.38 -3.91 3.89
C LEU A 49 -12.48 -3.78 5.12
N SER A 50 -13.04 -3.97 6.31
CA SER A 50 -12.29 -3.87 7.56
C SER A 50 -11.15 -4.89 7.62
N GLU A 51 -11.44 -6.12 7.24
CA GLU A 51 -10.45 -7.21 7.23
C GLU A 51 -9.37 -6.97 6.19
N TYR A 52 -9.78 -6.60 4.98
CA TYR A 52 -8.85 -6.34 3.89
C TYR A 52 -7.98 -5.12 4.16
N GLN A 53 -8.56 -4.09 4.77
CA GLN A 53 -7.82 -2.89 5.13
C GLN A 53 -6.76 -3.21 6.21
N ALA A 54 -7.09 -4.06 7.18
CA ALA A 54 -6.14 -4.48 8.20
C ALA A 54 -4.94 -5.21 7.58
N VAL A 55 -5.19 -6.09 6.62
CA VAL A 55 -4.12 -6.80 5.90
C VAL A 55 -3.28 -5.82 5.10
N ALA A 56 -3.93 -4.89 4.40
CA ALA A 56 -3.23 -3.87 3.61
C ALA A 56 -2.36 -2.98 4.51
N ASP A 57 -2.86 -2.59 5.67
CA ASP A 57 -2.10 -1.76 6.62
C ASP A 57 -0.85 -2.49 7.11
N ALA A 58 -0.95 -3.79 7.37
CA ALA A 58 0.20 -4.60 7.76
C ALA A 58 1.24 -4.67 6.63
N ILE A 59 0.78 -4.85 5.40
CA ILE A 59 1.65 -4.88 4.21
C ILE A 59 2.35 -3.53 4.04
N VAL A 60 1.60 -2.43 4.16
CA VAL A 60 2.14 -1.08 4.05
C VAL A 60 3.19 -0.82 5.13
N GLY A 61 2.92 -1.24 6.37
CA GLY A 61 3.85 -1.11 7.47
C GLY A 61 5.19 -1.79 7.19
N ASP A 62 5.15 -2.96 6.57
CA ASP A 62 6.34 -3.68 6.17
C ASP A 62 7.05 -2.99 5.00
N LEU A 63 6.31 -2.62 3.98
CA LEU A 63 6.88 -1.97 2.79
C LEU A 63 7.49 -0.60 3.10
N ARG A 64 6.94 0.14 4.05
CA ARG A 64 7.49 1.44 4.46
C ARG A 64 8.92 1.34 4.98
N GLN A 65 9.31 0.20 5.49
CA GLN A 65 10.68 -0.02 5.96
C GLN A 65 11.67 -0.10 4.80
N HIS A 66 11.19 -0.39 3.60
CA HIS A 66 12.02 -0.59 2.42
C HIS A 66 11.80 0.45 1.34
N TYR A 67 10.61 1.07 1.30
CA TYR A 67 10.23 1.98 0.21
C TYR A 67 9.58 3.24 0.76
N ALA A 68 9.93 4.36 0.15
CA ALA A 68 9.29 5.65 0.39
C ALA A 68 8.55 6.09 -0.88
N LEU A 69 7.50 6.86 -0.72
CA LEU A 69 6.77 7.41 -1.85
C LEU A 69 7.61 8.50 -2.52
N LYS A 70 7.89 8.31 -3.80
CA LYS A 70 8.56 9.32 -4.61
C LYS A 70 7.57 10.43 -4.95
N ARG A 71 7.94 11.65 -4.61
CA ARG A 71 7.11 12.79 -4.97
C ARG A 71 7.31 13.13 -6.44
N GLU A 72 6.20 13.22 -7.15
CA GLU A 72 6.19 13.76 -8.50
C GLU A 72 6.09 15.27 -8.41
N GLN A 73 6.98 15.91 -9.10
CA GLN A 73 6.93 17.37 -9.24
C GLN A 73 6.25 17.75 -10.54
#